data_e9f961211c161f309f93bce34e2c4677
#
_entry.id   e9f961211c161f309f93bce34e2c4677
#
_cell.length_a   1.000
_cell.length_b   1.000
_cell.length_c   1.000
_cell.angle_alpha   90.00
_cell.angle_beta   90.00
_cell.angle_gamma   90.00
#
_symmetry.space_group_name_H-M   'P 1'
#
loop_
_entity.id
_entity.type
_entity.pdbx_description
1 polymer ?
#
loop_
_entity_poly.entity_id
_entity_poly.type
_entity_poly.pdbx_seq_one_letter_code
_entity_poly.pdbx_strand_id
1 'polypeptide(L)'
;MQAHGATCAQYWTDGPAVTEDKFRQVFPDLEKVTDRRAILEDPQVKMVLISAVPADRAALAIEAMEAGKDVMVDKPGCTTLDQLAAIREVQARTGRIWSVNFSERFEVRATTRAGDLVEQGAIGRVIQVVTLAPHKQNLKTRPPWYFQRDRYGGILCDIGSHQVDQFLHFTGSTEVTVAHALVENTTMPDQPGFQDFGEMTLVGDKGHGYLRLDWFTPDGLPTWGDGRLFILGTEGTIEARKYTDIGQPHRTDNLYLVNGSENRFIDCSDADLPYFPRLVADVQDRTETATPQEHTFRTMEIAIRAQMKAEGQ
;
A
#
# COMPACT_ATOMS: atom_id res chain seq x y z
N MET A 1 -9.45 4.36 -12.06
CA MET A 1 -10.92 4.25 -11.83
C MET A 1 -11.73 4.96 -12.91
N GLN A 2 -11.46 6.21 -13.29
CA GLN A 2 -12.19 6.90 -14.37
C GLN A 2 -12.18 6.13 -15.70
N ALA A 3 -11.04 5.58 -16.11
CA ALA A 3 -10.93 4.74 -17.30
C ALA A 3 -11.82 3.47 -17.26
N HIS A 4 -12.39 3.14 -16.09
CA HIS A 4 -13.22 1.96 -15.86
C HIS A 4 -14.65 2.30 -15.46
N GLY A 5 -15.13 3.49 -15.86
CA GLY A 5 -16.53 3.89 -15.70
C GLY A 5 -16.87 4.57 -14.37
N ALA A 6 -15.90 4.80 -13.47
CA ALA A 6 -16.12 5.62 -12.30
C ALA A 6 -15.97 7.11 -12.63
N THR A 7 -16.81 7.95 -12.04
CA THR A 7 -16.75 9.41 -12.16
C THR A 7 -16.39 10.00 -10.81
N CYS A 8 -15.41 10.89 -10.76
CA CYS A 8 -15.15 11.68 -9.57
C CYS A 8 -16.14 12.86 -9.56
N ALA A 9 -16.98 12.95 -8.53
CA ALA A 9 -18.07 13.95 -8.48
C ALA A 9 -17.67 15.20 -7.72
N GLN A 10 -17.15 15.04 -6.51
CA GLN A 10 -16.90 16.11 -5.55
C GLN A 10 -15.67 15.83 -4.72
N TYR A 11 -15.13 16.87 -4.09
CA TYR A 11 -14.10 16.71 -3.06
C TYR A 11 -14.32 17.67 -1.89
N TRP A 12 -13.79 17.27 -0.75
CA TRP A 12 -13.67 18.08 0.45
C TRP A 12 -12.24 18.02 0.98
N THR A 13 -11.74 19.12 1.53
CA THR A 13 -10.46 19.16 2.21
C THR A 13 -10.44 20.28 3.26
N ASP A 14 -9.82 19.99 4.39
CA ASP A 14 -9.36 20.93 5.42
C ASP A 14 -7.83 21.07 5.43
N GLY A 15 -7.16 20.44 4.47
CA GLY A 15 -5.73 20.45 4.32
C GLY A 15 -5.16 21.79 3.84
N PRO A 16 -3.82 21.92 3.82
CA PRO A 16 -3.14 23.13 3.37
C PRO A 16 -3.48 23.49 1.92
N ALA A 17 -3.65 24.78 1.64
CA ALA A 17 -3.96 25.31 0.30
C ALA A 17 -2.99 24.80 -0.78
N VAL A 18 -1.70 24.67 -0.48
CA VAL A 18 -0.70 24.16 -1.43
C VAL A 18 -0.99 22.72 -1.91
N THR A 19 -1.58 21.88 -1.06
CA THR A 19 -1.97 20.52 -1.43
C THR A 19 -3.24 20.55 -2.28
N GLU A 20 -4.20 21.38 -1.91
CA GLU A 20 -5.41 21.60 -2.70
C GLU A 20 -5.10 22.16 -4.09
N ASP A 21 -4.20 23.12 -4.19
CA ASP A 21 -3.80 23.71 -5.49
C ASP A 21 -3.20 22.65 -6.43
N LYS A 22 -2.36 21.75 -5.92
CA LYS A 22 -1.84 20.64 -6.71
C LYS A 22 -2.95 19.67 -7.15
N PHE A 23 -3.89 19.36 -6.26
CA PHE A 23 -5.03 18.51 -6.59
C PHE A 23 -5.89 19.12 -7.69
N ARG A 24 -6.18 20.42 -7.60
CA ARG A 24 -6.97 21.17 -8.60
C ARG A 24 -6.27 21.31 -9.95
N GLN A 25 -4.93 21.27 -10.00
CA GLN A 25 -4.21 21.21 -11.28
C GLN A 25 -4.51 19.92 -12.06
N VAL A 26 -4.74 18.82 -11.34
CA VAL A 26 -5.08 17.53 -11.96
C VAL A 26 -6.58 17.38 -12.22
N PHE A 27 -7.40 17.96 -11.34
CA PHE A 27 -8.87 17.88 -11.38
C PHE A 27 -9.49 19.29 -11.34
N PRO A 28 -9.33 20.12 -12.41
CA PRO A 28 -9.74 21.52 -12.38
C PRO A 28 -11.24 21.74 -12.27
N ASP A 29 -12.04 20.82 -12.81
CA ASP A 29 -13.50 20.93 -12.90
C ASP A 29 -14.23 20.23 -11.76
N LEU A 30 -13.49 19.66 -10.79
CA LEU A 30 -14.09 18.91 -9.70
C LEU A 30 -14.69 19.88 -8.67
N GLU A 31 -15.96 19.65 -8.30
CA GLU A 31 -16.67 20.49 -7.35
C GLU A 31 -16.09 20.37 -5.94
N LYS A 32 -15.75 21.50 -5.33
CA LYS A 32 -15.39 21.55 -3.92
C LYS A 32 -16.62 21.80 -3.07
N VAL A 33 -16.88 20.91 -2.10
CA VAL A 33 -17.91 21.13 -1.09
C VAL A 33 -17.30 21.70 0.19
N THR A 34 -18.08 22.48 0.92
CA THR A 34 -17.66 23.13 2.18
C THR A 34 -17.84 22.23 3.39
N ASP A 35 -18.71 21.24 3.32
CA ASP A 35 -18.97 20.24 4.36
C ASP A 35 -18.93 18.83 3.71
N ARG A 36 -18.12 17.94 4.29
CA ARG A 36 -17.99 16.55 3.80
C ARG A 36 -19.30 15.77 3.87
N ARG A 37 -20.24 16.19 4.72
CA ARG A 37 -21.58 15.57 4.78
C ARG A 37 -22.31 15.63 3.45
N ALA A 38 -22.08 16.67 2.64
CA ALA A 38 -22.66 16.76 1.31
C ALA A 38 -22.26 15.56 0.42
N ILE A 39 -21.00 15.08 0.55
CA ILE A 39 -20.52 13.87 -0.13
C ILE A 39 -21.17 12.61 0.44
N LEU A 40 -21.27 12.53 1.76
CA LEU A 40 -21.79 11.35 2.44
C LEU A 40 -23.30 11.16 2.24
N GLU A 41 -24.05 12.25 2.16
CA GLU A 41 -25.49 12.26 1.97
C GLU A 41 -25.93 12.13 0.50
N ASP A 42 -25.01 12.36 -0.46
CA ASP A 42 -25.32 12.24 -1.87
C ASP A 42 -25.55 10.75 -2.28
N PRO A 43 -26.76 10.37 -2.70
CA PRO A 43 -27.07 8.98 -3.07
C PRO A 43 -26.36 8.51 -4.35
N GLN A 44 -25.83 9.42 -5.15
CA GLN A 44 -25.05 9.07 -6.35
C GLN A 44 -23.60 8.70 -6.04
N VAL A 45 -23.04 9.20 -4.94
CA VAL A 45 -21.72 8.80 -4.47
C VAL A 45 -21.78 7.38 -3.91
N LYS A 46 -21.04 6.47 -4.52
CA LYS A 46 -20.99 5.05 -4.11
C LYS A 46 -19.74 4.76 -3.27
N MET A 47 -18.64 5.46 -3.55
CA MET A 47 -17.36 5.24 -2.88
C MET A 47 -16.72 6.58 -2.51
N VAL A 48 -16.06 6.61 -1.35
CA VAL A 48 -15.25 7.75 -0.88
C VAL A 48 -13.77 7.37 -0.92
N LEU A 49 -12.95 8.23 -1.52
CA LEU A 49 -11.49 8.12 -1.52
C LEU A 49 -10.92 8.99 -0.41
N ILE A 50 -10.13 8.42 0.52
CA ILE A 50 -9.62 9.11 1.69
C ILE A 50 -8.08 9.18 1.64
N SER A 51 -7.56 10.41 1.56
CA SER A 51 -6.12 10.72 1.56
C SER A 51 -5.74 11.69 2.70
N ALA A 52 -6.39 11.57 3.84
CA ALA A 52 -6.16 12.36 5.04
C ALA A 52 -4.85 11.97 5.74
N VAL A 53 -4.50 12.69 6.82
CA VAL A 53 -3.42 12.31 7.74
C VAL A 53 -3.68 10.88 8.25
N PRO A 54 -2.68 9.98 8.27
CA PRO A 54 -2.89 8.57 8.60
C PRO A 54 -3.71 8.31 9.88
N ALA A 55 -3.42 9.03 10.97
CA ALA A 55 -4.15 8.87 12.23
C ALA A 55 -5.65 9.20 12.14
N ASP A 56 -6.07 10.01 11.17
CA ASP A 56 -7.46 10.47 11.04
C ASP A 56 -8.28 9.62 10.07
N ARG A 57 -7.63 8.75 9.29
CA ARG A 57 -8.26 7.95 8.22
C ARG A 57 -9.31 6.98 8.74
N ALA A 58 -9.07 6.35 9.89
CA ALA A 58 -10.01 5.39 10.47
C ALA A 58 -11.38 6.01 10.77
N ALA A 59 -11.40 7.18 11.42
CA ALA A 59 -12.64 7.86 11.75
C ALA A 59 -13.42 8.27 10.50
N LEU A 60 -12.74 8.78 9.47
CA LEU A 60 -13.33 9.14 8.19
C LEU A 60 -13.88 7.93 7.44
N ALA A 61 -13.16 6.79 7.46
CA ALA A 61 -13.61 5.56 6.83
C ALA A 61 -14.85 5.00 7.51
N ILE A 62 -14.90 5.00 8.84
CA ILE A 62 -16.05 4.59 9.63
C ILE A 62 -17.26 5.47 9.31
N GLU A 63 -17.11 6.80 9.36
CA GLU A 63 -18.19 7.75 9.02
C GLU A 63 -18.74 7.49 7.61
N ALA A 64 -17.88 7.26 6.63
CA ALA A 64 -18.31 6.97 5.26
C ALA A 64 -19.04 5.64 5.14
N MET A 65 -18.54 4.56 5.76
CA MET A 65 -19.21 3.26 5.74
C MET A 65 -20.57 3.30 6.47
N GLU A 66 -20.69 4.01 7.56
CA GLU A 66 -21.96 4.23 8.27
C GLU A 66 -22.97 5.02 7.43
N ALA A 67 -22.49 5.95 6.59
CA ALA A 67 -23.30 6.64 5.59
C ALA A 67 -23.61 5.77 4.34
N GLY A 68 -23.25 4.49 4.36
CA GLY A 68 -23.53 3.53 3.27
C GLY A 68 -22.61 3.63 2.07
N LYS A 69 -21.42 4.28 2.22
CA LYS A 69 -20.42 4.40 1.15
C LYS A 69 -19.37 3.31 1.27
N ASP A 70 -18.90 2.79 0.16
CA ASP A 70 -17.67 2.03 0.10
C ASP A 70 -16.48 2.98 0.22
N VAL A 71 -15.33 2.48 0.69
CA VAL A 71 -14.18 3.33 1.00
C VAL A 71 -12.91 2.76 0.40
N MET A 72 -12.11 3.61 -0.23
CA MET A 72 -10.71 3.35 -0.49
C MET A 72 -9.86 4.39 0.25
N VAL A 73 -8.99 3.91 1.10
CA VAL A 73 -8.08 4.75 1.91
C VAL A 73 -6.67 4.65 1.36
N ASP A 74 -5.93 5.75 1.34
CA ASP A 74 -4.50 5.69 1.11
C ASP A 74 -3.79 4.94 2.27
N LYS A 75 -2.63 4.37 2.01
CA LYS A 75 -1.83 3.64 3.01
C LYS A 75 -1.13 4.60 4.02
N PRO A 76 -0.98 4.20 5.27
CA PRO A 76 -1.65 3.09 5.93
C PRO A 76 -3.13 3.38 6.11
N GLY A 77 -3.95 2.33 6.11
CA GLY A 77 -5.41 2.50 6.26
C GLY A 77 -5.84 2.96 7.64
N CYS A 78 -5.03 2.66 8.65
CA CYS A 78 -5.15 3.08 10.05
C CYS A 78 -3.78 2.92 10.74
N THR A 79 -3.64 3.42 11.98
CA THR A 79 -2.35 3.46 12.69
C THR A 79 -2.32 2.67 14.00
N THR A 80 -3.47 2.18 14.48
CA THR A 80 -3.58 1.40 15.73
C THR A 80 -4.48 0.19 15.59
N LEU A 81 -4.30 -0.81 16.45
CA LEU A 81 -5.17 -2.01 16.49
C LEU A 81 -6.60 -1.66 16.88
N ASP A 82 -6.80 -0.68 17.76
CA ASP A 82 -8.14 -0.23 18.15
C ASP A 82 -8.90 0.39 16.96
N GLN A 83 -8.22 1.22 16.17
CA GLN A 83 -8.78 1.75 14.93
C GLN A 83 -9.14 0.62 13.96
N LEU A 84 -8.25 -0.36 13.79
CA LEU A 84 -8.48 -1.52 12.92
C LEU A 84 -9.68 -2.34 13.37
N ALA A 85 -9.80 -2.59 14.68
CA ALA A 85 -10.95 -3.31 15.27
C ALA A 85 -12.26 -2.57 15.04
N ALA A 86 -12.29 -1.25 15.25
CA ALA A 86 -13.47 -0.42 14.98
C ALA A 86 -13.87 -0.42 13.50
N ILE A 87 -12.91 -0.34 12.58
CA ILE A 87 -13.17 -0.44 11.14
C ILE A 87 -13.76 -1.82 10.79
N ARG A 88 -13.19 -2.90 11.33
CA ARG A 88 -13.66 -4.28 11.09
C ARG A 88 -15.10 -4.48 11.59
N GLU A 89 -15.44 -3.93 12.76
CA GLU A 89 -16.80 -3.98 13.30
C GLU A 89 -17.80 -3.28 12.38
N VAL A 90 -17.47 -2.05 11.95
CA VAL A 90 -18.35 -1.27 11.05
C VAL A 90 -18.44 -1.93 9.67
N GLN A 91 -17.35 -2.43 9.13
CA GLN A 91 -17.34 -3.16 7.87
C GLN A 91 -18.25 -4.38 7.93
N ALA A 92 -18.16 -5.20 8.98
CA ALA A 92 -19.00 -6.37 9.17
C ALA A 92 -20.50 -6.02 9.31
N ARG A 93 -20.82 -4.92 10.02
CA ARG A 93 -22.18 -4.45 10.23
C ARG A 93 -22.80 -3.85 8.98
N THR A 94 -22.04 -3.09 8.21
CA THR A 94 -22.56 -2.35 7.03
C THR A 94 -22.44 -3.11 5.73
N GLY A 95 -21.57 -4.12 5.66
CA GLY A 95 -21.21 -4.83 4.42
C GLY A 95 -20.54 -3.93 3.39
N ARG A 96 -19.97 -2.77 3.79
CA ARG A 96 -19.27 -1.88 2.89
C ARG A 96 -17.84 -2.36 2.65
N ILE A 97 -17.28 -2.03 1.52
CA ILE A 97 -15.89 -2.34 1.18
C ILE A 97 -14.99 -1.33 1.91
N TRP A 98 -14.00 -1.82 2.65
CA TRP A 98 -12.87 -1.04 3.14
C TRP A 98 -11.60 -1.50 2.44
N SER A 99 -11.15 -0.71 1.47
CA SER A 99 -9.94 -0.98 0.70
C SER A 99 -8.82 -0.02 1.10
N VAL A 100 -7.60 -0.52 1.16
CA VAL A 100 -6.38 0.29 1.35
C VAL A 100 -5.57 0.25 0.05
N ASN A 101 -5.15 1.41 -0.45
CA ASN A 101 -4.38 1.49 -1.70
C ASN A 101 -2.93 1.04 -1.50
N PHE A 102 -2.68 -0.26 -1.61
CA PHE A 102 -1.33 -0.81 -1.65
C PHE A 102 -0.73 -0.66 -3.05
N SER A 103 -0.46 0.58 -3.45
CA SER A 103 -0.06 0.97 -4.82
C SER A 103 1.18 0.22 -5.33
N GLU A 104 2.11 -0.19 -4.46
CA GLU A 104 3.28 -0.98 -4.87
C GLU A 104 2.95 -2.37 -5.42
N ARG A 105 1.74 -2.87 -5.18
CA ARG A 105 1.19 -4.06 -5.84
C ARG A 105 0.16 -3.69 -6.90
N PHE A 106 -0.73 -2.75 -6.61
CA PHE A 106 -1.89 -2.47 -7.47
C PHE A 106 -1.56 -1.63 -8.71
N GLU A 107 -0.49 -0.85 -8.66
CA GLU A 107 -0.12 0.12 -9.69
C GLU A 107 1.26 -0.18 -10.32
N VAL A 108 1.90 -1.29 -9.94
CA VAL A 108 3.21 -1.71 -10.47
C VAL A 108 3.03 -2.95 -11.33
N ARG A 109 3.27 -2.80 -12.63
CA ARG A 109 3.07 -3.85 -13.64
C ARG A 109 3.99 -5.05 -13.42
N ALA A 110 5.25 -4.81 -13.00
CA ALA A 110 6.18 -5.88 -12.67
C ALA A 110 5.69 -6.72 -11.48
N THR A 111 5.06 -6.11 -10.47
CA THR A 111 4.49 -6.83 -9.33
C THR A 111 3.27 -7.67 -9.73
N THR A 112 2.40 -7.12 -10.58
CA THR A 112 1.26 -7.86 -11.15
C THR A 112 1.73 -9.06 -11.97
N ARG A 113 2.70 -8.84 -12.86
CA ARG A 113 3.26 -9.91 -13.69
C ARG A 113 3.98 -10.99 -12.88
N ALA A 114 4.66 -10.60 -11.79
CA ALA A 114 5.23 -11.57 -10.86
C ALA A 114 4.15 -12.44 -10.21
N GLY A 115 3.00 -11.85 -9.86
CA GLY A 115 1.84 -12.59 -9.35
C GLY A 115 1.32 -13.64 -10.34
N ASP A 116 1.13 -13.25 -11.60
CA ASP A 116 0.69 -14.17 -12.67
C ASP A 116 1.65 -15.35 -12.82
N LEU A 117 2.97 -15.10 -12.79
CA LEU A 117 3.98 -16.15 -12.91
C LEU A 117 4.00 -17.09 -11.70
N VAL A 118 3.83 -16.56 -10.50
CA VAL A 118 3.70 -17.39 -9.28
C VAL A 118 2.45 -18.25 -9.34
N GLU A 119 1.31 -17.70 -9.74
CA GLU A 119 0.05 -18.43 -9.89
C GLU A 119 0.14 -19.53 -10.95
N GLN A 120 0.87 -19.28 -12.05
CA GLN A 120 1.16 -20.25 -13.10
C GLN A 120 2.17 -21.35 -12.69
N GLY A 121 2.74 -21.25 -11.48
CA GLY A 121 3.72 -22.22 -10.97
C GLY A 121 5.13 -22.08 -11.55
N ALA A 122 5.47 -20.94 -12.18
CA ALA A 122 6.75 -20.74 -12.87
C ALA A 122 8.00 -20.94 -12.00
N ILE A 123 7.88 -20.83 -10.68
CA ILE A 123 8.96 -21.04 -9.69
C ILE A 123 8.62 -22.09 -8.63
N GLY A 124 7.56 -22.89 -8.84
CA GLY A 124 7.04 -23.82 -7.84
C GLY A 124 6.42 -23.10 -6.63
N ARG A 125 6.45 -23.75 -5.45
CA ARG A 125 5.91 -23.16 -4.21
C ARG A 125 6.83 -22.05 -3.70
N VAL A 126 6.29 -20.89 -3.38
CA VAL A 126 7.05 -19.78 -2.78
C VAL A 126 7.57 -20.17 -1.40
N ILE A 127 8.87 -19.93 -1.16
CA ILE A 127 9.57 -20.17 0.10
C ILE A 127 9.78 -18.87 0.85
N GLN A 128 10.25 -17.83 0.12
CA GLN A 128 10.60 -16.53 0.72
C GLN A 128 10.27 -15.38 -0.20
N VAL A 129 9.84 -14.29 0.41
CA VAL A 129 9.70 -12.97 -0.22
C VAL A 129 10.64 -11.99 0.48
N VAL A 130 11.52 -11.32 -0.28
CA VAL A 130 12.38 -10.24 0.21
C VAL A 130 12.00 -8.97 -0.53
N THR A 131 11.73 -7.91 0.24
CA THR A 131 11.46 -6.58 -0.33
C THR A 131 12.45 -5.55 0.20
N LEU A 132 12.91 -4.68 -0.70
CA LEU A 132 13.68 -3.50 -0.37
C LEU A 132 12.88 -2.29 -0.88
N ALA A 133 12.45 -1.44 0.05
CA ALA A 133 11.57 -0.31 -0.24
C ALA A 133 12.16 1.03 0.23
N PRO A 134 13.29 1.44 -0.34
CA PRO A 134 13.87 2.74 -0.07
C PRO A 134 13.04 3.84 -0.76
N HIS A 135 12.85 4.96 -0.06
CA HIS A 135 12.12 6.14 -0.53
C HIS A 135 13.00 7.39 -0.43
N LYS A 136 12.71 8.40 -1.25
CA LYS A 136 13.28 9.74 -1.06
C LYS A 136 12.60 10.46 0.09
N GLN A 137 13.38 11.04 0.97
CA GLN A 137 12.86 11.74 2.14
C GLN A 137 12.07 13.01 1.77
N ASN A 138 12.51 13.77 0.75
CA ASN A 138 11.83 14.97 0.23
C ASN A 138 11.44 15.99 1.32
N LEU A 139 12.33 16.25 2.28
CA LEU A 139 12.08 17.05 3.49
C LEU A 139 11.37 18.37 3.25
N LYS A 140 11.76 19.08 2.18
CA LYS A 140 11.21 20.41 1.85
C LYS A 140 9.70 20.45 1.61
N THR A 141 9.10 19.30 1.35
CA THR A 141 7.68 19.17 1.03
C THR A 141 6.87 18.46 2.12
N ARG A 142 7.53 18.01 3.20
CA ARG A 142 6.86 17.25 4.25
C ARG A 142 6.12 18.15 5.23
N PRO A 143 4.87 17.89 5.52
CA PRO A 143 4.11 18.62 6.53
C PRO A 143 4.57 18.22 7.94
N PRO A 144 4.29 19.05 8.98
CA PRO A 144 4.75 18.78 10.35
C PRO A 144 4.30 17.42 10.92
N TRP A 145 3.11 16.95 10.60
CA TRP A 145 2.60 15.66 11.09
C TRP A 145 3.43 14.47 10.64
N TYR A 146 4.16 14.61 9.56
CA TYR A 146 5.02 13.56 9.01
C TYR A 146 6.15 13.14 9.97
N PHE A 147 6.54 14.02 10.91
CA PHE A 147 7.57 13.79 11.93
C PHE A 147 6.98 13.38 13.28
N GLN A 148 5.66 13.23 13.38
CA GLN A 148 4.95 12.88 14.60
C GLN A 148 4.51 11.42 14.53
N ARG A 149 5.13 10.56 15.38
CA ARG A 149 4.93 9.11 15.37
C ARG A 149 3.45 8.70 15.46
N ASP A 150 2.70 9.38 16.33
CA ASP A 150 1.27 9.15 16.54
C ASP A 150 0.40 9.58 15.34
N ARG A 151 0.92 10.48 14.49
CA ARG A 151 0.17 10.98 13.33
C ARG A 151 0.39 10.14 12.07
N TYR A 152 1.63 9.70 11.77
CA TYR A 152 1.90 8.91 10.57
C TYR A 152 1.90 7.39 10.79
N GLY A 153 1.97 6.94 12.05
CA GLY A 153 1.83 5.52 12.40
C GLY A 153 3.14 4.73 12.48
N GLY A 154 4.31 5.35 12.20
CA GLY A 154 5.63 4.68 12.17
C GLY A 154 5.94 4.05 10.81
N ILE A 155 7.24 3.86 10.53
CA ILE A 155 7.71 3.45 9.20
C ILE A 155 7.25 2.03 8.82
N LEU A 156 7.14 1.10 9.80
CA LEU A 156 6.67 -0.26 9.53
C LEU A 156 5.15 -0.29 9.27
N CYS A 157 4.39 0.59 9.90
CA CYS A 157 2.96 0.75 9.60
C CYS A 157 2.76 1.50 8.27
N ASP A 158 3.49 2.59 8.02
CA ASP A 158 3.34 3.43 6.83
C ASP A 158 3.85 2.72 5.56
N ILE A 159 5.17 2.64 5.36
CA ILE A 159 5.74 1.99 4.17
C ILE A 159 5.58 0.48 4.26
N GLY A 160 5.78 -0.09 5.45
CA GLY A 160 5.77 -1.53 5.66
C GLY A 160 4.46 -2.22 5.30
N SER A 161 3.33 -1.51 5.35
CA SER A 161 2.05 -2.08 4.93
C SER A 161 2.03 -2.53 3.47
N HIS A 162 2.70 -1.81 2.55
CA HIS A 162 2.90 -2.27 1.17
C HIS A 162 3.66 -3.59 1.09
N GLN A 163 4.67 -3.74 1.94
CA GLN A 163 5.55 -4.90 1.90
C GLN A 163 4.88 -6.13 2.53
N VAL A 164 4.10 -5.93 3.58
CA VAL A 164 3.26 -6.97 4.19
C VAL A 164 2.19 -7.45 3.21
N ASP A 165 1.53 -6.53 2.49
CA ASP A 165 0.57 -6.85 1.44
C ASP A 165 1.19 -7.77 0.38
N GLN A 166 2.38 -7.44 -0.12
CA GLN A 166 3.08 -8.25 -1.11
C GLN A 166 3.52 -9.61 -0.53
N PHE A 167 4.01 -9.63 0.71
CA PHE A 167 4.35 -10.89 1.38
C PHE A 167 3.15 -11.84 1.45
N LEU A 168 2.00 -11.36 1.92
CA LEU A 168 0.78 -12.15 2.00
C LEU A 168 0.29 -12.61 0.61
N HIS A 169 0.36 -11.71 -0.37
CA HIS A 169 -0.06 -12.00 -1.74
C HIS A 169 0.76 -13.14 -2.36
N PHE A 170 2.09 -13.07 -2.28
CA PHE A 170 2.96 -14.06 -2.93
C PHE A 170 3.05 -15.39 -2.18
N THR A 171 3.04 -15.38 -0.84
CA THR A 171 3.08 -16.62 -0.07
C THR A 171 1.72 -17.28 0.07
N GLY A 172 0.63 -16.51 0.03
CA GLY A 172 -0.71 -16.96 0.39
C GLY A 172 -0.82 -17.36 1.86
N SER A 173 0.08 -16.86 2.73
CA SER A 173 0.07 -17.19 4.16
C SER A 173 -1.18 -16.67 4.85
N THR A 174 -1.74 -17.50 5.72
CA THR A 174 -2.93 -17.19 6.54
C THR A 174 -2.61 -17.00 8.01
N GLU A 175 -1.54 -17.61 8.51
CA GLU A 175 -1.01 -17.43 9.84
C GLU A 175 0.39 -16.81 9.73
N VAL A 176 0.62 -15.67 10.39
CA VAL A 176 1.89 -14.94 10.32
C VAL A 176 2.33 -14.47 11.70
N THR A 177 3.60 -14.73 12.01
CA THR A 177 4.27 -14.19 13.20
C THR A 177 5.33 -13.18 12.79
N VAL A 178 5.38 -12.03 13.44
CA VAL A 178 6.48 -11.07 13.36
C VAL A 178 7.63 -11.60 14.23
N ALA A 179 8.60 -12.28 13.63
CA ALA A 179 9.74 -12.86 14.33
C ALA A 179 10.70 -11.78 14.84
N HIS A 180 11.00 -10.79 13.98
CA HIS A 180 11.85 -9.64 14.29
C HIS A 180 11.24 -8.36 13.72
N ALA A 181 11.43 -7.25 14.42
CA ALA A 181 11.13 -5.93 13.92
C ALA A 181 12.07 -4.90 14.59
N LEU A 182 12.56 -3.95 13.80
CA LEU A 182 13.44 -2.87 14.23
C LEU A 182 13.03 -1.58 13.55
N VAL A 183 13.10 -0.47 14.27
CA VAL A 183 12.99 0.89 13.71
C VAL A 183 14.07 1.77 14.30
N GLU A 184 14.58 2.70 13.48
CA GLU A 184 15.61 3.64 13.88
C GLU A 184 15.33 5.04 13.34
N ASN A 185 15.86 6.05 14.05
CA ASN A 185 16.02 7.42 13.59
C ASN A 185 17.52 7.72 13.56
N THR A 186 18.15 7.53 12.39
CA THR A 186 19.61 7.62 12.25
C THR A 186 20.08 9.01 11.85
N THR A 187 19.24 9.80 11.17
CA THR A 187 19.66 11.06 10.55
C THR A 187 18.96 12.32 11.07
N MET A 188 17.91 12.18 11.86
CA MET A 188 17.08 13.31 12.32
C MET A 188 16.88 13.34 13.84
N PRO A 189 17.95 13.52 14.64
CA PRO A 189 17.86 13.50 16.10
C PRO A 189 16.93 14.60 16.67
N ASP A 190 16.77 15.71 15.94
CA ASP A 190 15.88 16.81 16.33
C ASP A 190 14.39 16.51 16.08
N GLN A 191 14.10 15.37 15.45
CA GLN A 191 12.74 14.88 15.18
C GLN A 191 12.55 13.49 15.82
N PRO A 192 12.48 13.38 17.16
CA PRO A 192 12.51 12.09 17.86
C PRO A 192 11.31 11.16 17.54
N GLY A 193 10.23 11.70 17.03
CA GLY A 193 9.09 10.92 16.56
C GLY A 193 9.25 10.33 15.15
N PHE A 194 10.31 10.70 14.42
CA PHE A 194 10.55 10.22 13.07
C PHE A 194 11.36 8.93 13.07
N GLN A 195 11.09 8.06 12.10
CA GLN A 195 11.85 6.83 11.87
C GLN A 195 12.26 6.82 10.40
N ASP A 196 13.56 6.80 10.13
CA ASP A 196 14.11 6.84 8.77
C ASP A 196 14.59 5.48 8.27
N PHE A 197 14.64 4.48 9.15
CA PHE A 197 14.94 3.10 8.84
C PHE A 197 13.99 2.15 9.58
N GLY A 198 13.63 1.05 8.91
CA GLY A 198 12.86 -0.02 9.50
C GLY A 198 13.08 -1.34 8.78
N GLU A 199 13.04 -2.44 9.54
CA GLU A 199 13.04 -3.79 8.98
C GLU A 199 12.16 -4.73 9.79
N MET A 200 11.66 -5.78 9.14
CA MET A 200 10.94 -6.85 9.81
C MET A 200 11.19 -8.20 9.14
N THR A 201 11.15 -9.25 9.95
CA THR A 201 11.13 -10.64 9.50
C THR A 201 9.79 -11.27 9.85
N LEU A 202 9.13 -11.83 8.84
CA LEU A 202 7.84 -12.50 8.97
C LEU A 202 8.00 -14.01 8.78
N VAL A 203 7.34 -14.78 9.64
CA VAL A 203 7.23 -16.23 9.53
C VAL A 203 5.78 -16.58 9.31
N GLY A 204 5.45 -16.97 8.08
CA GLY A 204 4.12 -17.42 7.70
C GLY A 204 4.02 -18.95 7.64
N ASP A 205 2.80 -19.45 7.68
CA ASP A 205 2.49 -20.89 7.52
C ASP A 205 2.87 -21.43 6.12
N LYS A 206 3.05 -20.56 5.13
CA LYS A 206 3.38 -20.96 3.76
C LYS A 206 4.68 -20.36 3.20
N GLY A 207 5.35 -19.49 3.95
CA GLY A 207 6.63 -18.90 3.53
C GLY A 207 7.15 -17.85 4.51
N HIS A 208 8.33 -17.32 4.21
CA HIS A 208 9.03 -16.35 5.06
C HIS A 208 9.16 -14.99 4.36
N GLY A 209 9.25 -13.91 5.13
CA GLY A 209 9.46 -12.55 4.64
C GLY A 209 10.64 -11.86 5.31
N TYR A 210 11.45 -11.13 4.52
CA TYR A 210 12.35 -10.09 5.01
C TYR A 210 12.03 -8.78 4.29
N LEU A 211 11.64 -7.77 5.05
CA LEU A 211 11.13 -6.51 4.53
C LEU A 211 11.97 -5.37 5.12
N ARG A 212 12.68 -4.61 4.27
CA ARG A 212 13.45 -3.43 4.64
C ARG A 212 12.85 -2.17 4.02
N LEU A 213 12.76 -1.12 4.82
CA LEU A 213 12.15 0.16 4.49
C LEU A 213 13.09 1.28 4.94
N ASP A 214 13.27 2.30 4.12
CA ASP A 214 14.11 3.41 4.51
C ASP A 214 13.80 4.69 3.72
N TRP A 215 14.29 5.83 4.22
CA TRP A 215 14.21 7.13 3.57
C TRP A 215 15.56 7.57 2.99
N PHE A 216 16.38 6.60 2.53
CA PHE A 216 17.76 6.85 2.09
C PHE A 216 17.96 6.76 0.58
N THR A 217 16.90 6.83 -0.24
CA THR A 217 17.09 6.92 -1.69
C THR A 217 17.82 8.20 -2.06
N PRO A 218 19.02 8.12 -2.68
CA PRO A 218 19.81 9.29 -3.04
C PRO A 218 19.13 10.16 -4.10
N ASP A 219 19.41 11.48 -4.08
CA ASP A 219 18.85 12.43 -5.05
C ASP A 219 19.26 12.13 -6.50
N GLY A 220 20.42 11.51 -6.71
CA GLY A 220 20.92 11.10 -8.02
C GLY A 220 20.07 10.01 -8.70
N LEU A 221 19.20 9.29 -7.95
CA LEU A 221 18.26 8.36 -8.56
C LEU A 221 17.12 9.14 -9.25
N PRO A 222 16.74 8.80 -10.50
CA PRO A 222 15.71 9.56 -11.24
C PRO A 222 14.29 9.36 -10.72
N THR A 223 14.07 8.35 -9.86
CA THR A 223 12.76 7.99 -9.28
C THR A 223 12.68 8.35 -7.80
N TRP A 224 11.47 8.28 -7.22
CA TRP A 224 11.22 8.53 -5.80
C TRP A 224 11.73 7.42 -4.88
N GLY A 225 12.02 6.21 -5.43
CA GLY A 225 12.49 5.05 -4.72
C GLY A 225 13.09 4.01 -5.67
N ASP A 226 13.84 3.04 -5.11
CA ASP A 226 14.36 1.87 -5.81
C ASP A 226 13.71 0.59 -5.22
N GLY A 227 12.40 0.46 -5.45
CA GLY A 227 11.63 -0.69 -4.94
C GLY A 227 12.04 -2.00 -5.62
N ARG A 228 12.50 -2.96 -4.82
CA ARG A 228 12.91 -4.29 -5.29
C ARG A 228 12.15 -5.38 -4.58
N LEU A 229 11.82 -6.42 -5.35
CA LEU A 229 11.12 -7.61 -4.88
C LEU A 229 11.87 -8.84 -5.37
N PHE A 230 12.23 -9.74 -4.44
CA PHE A 230 12.81 -11.04 -4.74
C PHE A 230 11.88 -12.13 -4.20
N ILE A 231 11.52 -13.09 -5.06
CA ILE A 231 10.67 -14.21 -4.70
C ILE A 231 11.46 -15.48 -4.96
N LEU A 232 11.72 -16.24 -3.89
CA LEU A 232 12.35 -17.56 -3.95
C LEU A 232 11.26 -18.62 -3.92
N GLY A 233 11.21 -19.45 -4.93
CA GLY A 233 10.38 -20.66 -4.98
C GLY A 233 11.20 -21.93 -4.91
N THR A 234 10.53 -23.10 -4.86
CA THR A 234 11.17 -24.41 -4.84
C THR A 234 11.84 -24.78 -6.16
N GLU A 235 11.47 -24.12 -7.26
CA GLU A 235 11.90 -24.47 -8.62
C GLU A 235 12.50 -23.28 -9.38
N GLY A 236 12.58 -22.10 -8.74
CA GLY A 236 13.13 -20.92 -9.39
C GLY A 236 13.04 -19.66 -8.56
N THR A 237 13.41 -18.54 -9.18
CA THR A 237 13.41 -17.21 -8.56
C THR A 237 12.83 -16.16 -9.50
N ILE A 238 12.19 -15.16 -8.92
CA ILE A 238 11.78 -13.93 -9.61
C ILE A 238 12.43 -12.74 -8.91
N GLU A 239 13.03 -11.81 -9.68
CA GLU A 239 13.42 -10.48 -9.22
C GLU A 239 12.59 -9.43 -9.98
N ALA A 240 11.94 -8.50 -9.28
CA ALA A 240 11.31 -7.34 -9.89
C ALA A 240 11.98 -6.05 -9.42
N ARG A 241 12.28 -5.16 -10.37
CA ARG A 241 12.75 -3.79 -10.15
C ARG A 241 11.64 -2.86 -10.61
N LYS A 242 10.90 -2.31 -9.64
CA LYS A 242 9.62 -1.67 -9.88
C LYS A 242 9.72 -0.35 -10.63
N TYR A 243 10.66 0.52 -10.25
CA TYR A 243 10.66 1.91 -10.70
C TYR A 243 11.87 2.30 -11.53
N THR A 244 12.97 1.60 -11.36
CA THR A 244 14.22 1.90 -12.06
C THR A 244 15.13 0.67 -12.09
N ASP A 245 15.95 0.61 -13.12
CA ASP A 245 17.08 -0.31 -13.20
C ASP A 245 18.29 0.47 -13.72
N ILE A 246 19.31 0.62 -12.87
CA ILE A 246 20.54 1.36 -13.23
C ILE A 246 21.27 0.70 -14.40
N GLY A 247 21.12 -0.62 -14.55
CA GLY A 247 21.69 -1.37 -15.69
C GLY A 247 20.88 -1.24 -16.98
N GLN A 248 19.64 -0.75 -16.90
CA GLN A 248 18.76 -0.51 -18.04
C GLN A 248 18.09 0.86 -17.90
N PRO A 249 18.84 1.97 -18.05
CA PRO A 249 18.29 3.31 -17.90
C PRO A 249 17.13 3.51 -18.90
N HIS A 250 16.08 4.21 -18.47
CA HIS A 250 14.84 4.49 -19.20
C HIS A 250 13.79 3.36 -19.16
N ARG A 251 13.96 2.31 -18.37
CA ARG A 251 12.95 1.28 -18.17
C ARG A 251 12.46 1.25 -16.74
N THR A 252 11.16 1.09 -16.59
CA THR A 252 10.45 0.74 -15.35
C THR A 252 9.88 -0.68 -15.50
N ASP A 253 9.38 -1.24 -14.41
CA ASP A 253 8.68 -2.52 -14.43
C ASP A 253 9.48 -3.67 -15.03
N ASN A 254 10.75 -3.78 -14.63
CA ASN A 254 11.64 -4.85 -15.07
C ASN A 254 11.46 -6.10 -14.18
N LEU A 255 11.39 -7.27 -14.83
CA LEU A 255 11.26 -8.55 -14.16
C LEU A 255 12.27 -9.56 -14.72
N TYR A 256 12.89 -10.33 -13.84
CA TYR A 256 13.84 -11.38 -14.16
C TYR A 256 13.31 -12.70 -13.60
N LEU A 257 13.19 -13.72 -14.47
CA LEU A 257 12.76 -15.07 -14.11
C LEU A 257 13.92 -16.04 -14.38
N VAL A 258 14.24 -16.86 -13.39
CA VAL A 258 15.17 -17.97 -13.53
C VAL A 258 14.54 -19.22 -12.93
N ASN A 259 14.43 -20.31 -13.71
CA ASN A 259 13.98 -21.61 -13.25
C ASN A 259 14.71 -22.76 -13.96
N GLY A 260 14.26 -23.97 -13.80
CA GLY A 260 14.91 -25.15 -14.39
C GLY A 260 14.93 -25.20 -15.92
N SER A 261 14.14 -24.39 -16.63
CA SER A 261 13.99 -24.42 -18.08
C SER A 261 14.35 -23.11 -18.77
N GLU A 262 14.35 -21.98 -18.03
CA GLU A 262 14.58 -20.67 -18.63
C GLU A 262 15.30 -19.70 -17.68
N ASN A 263 15.96 -18.74 -18.32
CA ASN A 263 16.61 -17.59 -17.70
C ASN A 263 16.34 -16.40 -18.63
N ARG A 264 15.44 -15.52 -18.22
CA ARG A 264 15.02 -14.41 -19.08
C ARG A 264 14.64 -13.14 -18.34
N PHE A 265 14.84 -12.04 -19.04
CA PHE A 265 14.23 -10.75 -18.74
C PHE A 265 12.80 -10.72 -19.31
N ILE A 266 11.87 -10.12 -18.57
CA ILE A 266 10.49 -9.88 -18.97
C ILE A 266 10.22 -8.38 -18.86
N ASP A 267 9.89 -7.75 -19.98
CA ASP A 267 9.37 -6.39 -20.02
C ASP A 267 7.90 -6.42 -19.60
N CYS A 268 7.56 -5.70 -18.54
CA CYS A 268 6.20 -5.70 -17.99
C CYS A 268 5.41 -4.45 -18.38
N SER A 269 5.92 -3.62 -19.29
CA SER A 269 5.31 -2.34 -19.68
C SER A 269 3.88 -2.46 -20.23
N ASP A 270 3.52 -3.62 -20.75
CA ASP A 270 2.20 -3.95 -21.31
C ASP A 270 1.29 -4.77 -20.36
N ALA A 271 1.78 -5.15 -19.17
CA ALA A 271 0.98 -5.91 -18.23
C ALA A 271 -0.22 -5.11 -17.72
N ASP A 272 -1.37 -5.75 -17.60
CA ASP A 272 -2.57 -5.16 -17.06
C ASP A 272 -2.44 -4.78 -15.58
N LEU A 273 -3.25 -3.82 -15.15
CA LEU A 273 -3.42 -3.44 -13.75
C LEU A 273 -4.87 -3.70 -13.32
N PRO A 274 -5.21 -4.94 -12.93
CA PRO A 274 -6.59 -5.38 -12.77
C PRO A 274 -7.29 -4.87 -11.52
N TYR A 275 -6.56 -4.29 -10.56
CA TYR A 275 -7.13 -3.92 -9.27
C TYR A 275 -8.28 -2.90 -9.36
N PHE A 276 -8.06 -1.76 -10.03
CA PHE A 276 -9.07 -0.69 -10.08
C PHE A 276 -10.33 -1.08 -10.87
N PRO A 277 -10.25 -1.73 -12.05
CA PRO A 277 -11.45 -2.22 -12.71
C PRO A 277 -12.22 -3.23 -11.85
N ARG A 278 -11.53 -4.14 -11.15
CA ARG A 278 -12.18 -5.08 -10.23
C ARG A 278 -12.82 -4.37 -9.05
N LEU A 279 -12.15 -3.38 -8.45
CA LEU A 279 -12.73 -2.62 -7.34
C LEU A 279 -14.01 -1.87 -7.75
N VAL A 280 -14.03 -1.29 -8.95
CA VAL A 280 -15.24 -0.64 -9.48
C VAL A 280 -16.37 -1.66 -9.66
N ALA A 281 -16.08 -2.85 -10.19
CA ALA A 281 -17.04 -3.94 -10.29
C ALA A 281 -17.52 -4.43 -8.91
N ASP A 282 -16.60 -4.62 -7.96
CA ASP A 282 -16.93 -5.05 -6.59
C ASP A 282 -17.89 -4.09 -5.88
N VAL A 283 -17.74 -2.78 -6.09
CA VAL A 283 -18.66 -1.76 -5.57
C VAL A 283 -20.06 -1.92 -6.16
N GLN A 284 -20.18 -2.28 -7.45
CA GLN A 284 -21.46 -2.45 -8.14
C GLN A 284 -22.11 -3.79 -7.80
N ASP A 285 -21.33 -4.86 -7.85
CA ASP A 285 -21.79 -6.25 -7.79
C ASP A 285 -21.74 -6.84 -6.37
N ARG A 286 -21.19 -6.10 -5.41
CA ARG A 286 -20.99 -6.52 -4.00
C ARG A 286 -20.13 -7.78 -3.89
N THR A 287 -19.02 -7.81 -4.62
CA THR A 287 -18.03 -8.89 -4.62
C THR A 287 -16.70 -8.43 -3.99
N GLU A 288 -15.71 -9.30 -3.91
CA GLU A 288 -14.37 -9.03 -3.34
C GLU A 288 -13.25 -9.51 -4.30
N THR A 289 -13.42 -9.24 -5.60
CA THR A 289 -12.50 -9.75 -6.63
C THR A 289 -11.22 -8.94 -6.77
N ALA A 290 -11.22 -7.66 -6.35
CA ALA A 290 -10.04 -6.81 -6.34
C ALA A 290 -9.05 -7.24 -5.25
N THR A 291 -9.54 -7.38 -4.04
CA THR A 291 -8.79 -7.91 -2.88
C THR A 291 -9.79 -8.32 -1.80
N PRO A 292 -9.67 -9.53 -1.23
CA PRO A 292 -10.51 -9.95 -0.11
C PRO A 292 -10.37 -8.99 1.08
N GLN A 293 -11.48 -8.67 1.76
CA GLN A 293 -11.47 -7.79 2.94
C GLN A 293 -10.52 -8.31 4.01
N GLU A 294 -10.52 -9.63 4.24
CA GLU A 294 -9.63 -10.25 5.22
C GLU A 294 -8.13 -10.06 4.91
N HIS A 295 -7.75 -10.05 3.63
CA HIS A 295 -6.37 -9.75 3.24
C HIS A 295 -5.97 -8.31 3.66
N THR A 296 -6.85 -7.33 3.42
CA THR A 296 -6.62 -5.93 3.79
C THR A 296 -6.50 -5.78 5.31
N PHE A 297 -7.39 -6.39 6.08
CA PHE A 297 -7.35 -6.37 7.54
C PHE A 297 -6.07 -7.01 8.09
N ARG A 298 -5.71 -8.18 7.58
CA ARG A 298 -4.50 -8.91 8.01
C ARG A 298 -3.23 -8.14 7.67
N THR A 299 -3.17 -7.53 6.50
CA THR A 299 -2.05 -6.67 6.11
C THR A 299 -1.83 -5.56 7.12
N MET A 300 -2.87 -4.83 7.47
CA MET A 300 -2.77 -3.74 8.43
C MET A 300 -2.46 -4.23 9.84
N GLU A 301 -3.05 -5.34 10.27
CA GLU A 301 -2.78 -5.94 11.59
C GLU A 301 -1.30 -6.30 11.75
N ILE A 302 -0.71 -6.99 10.77
CA ILE A 302 0.69 -7.41 10.81
C ILE A 302 1.61 -6.19 10.81
N ALA A 303 1.34 -5.18 9.96
CA ALA A 303 2.14 -3.96 9.91
C ALA A 303 2.13 -3.19 11.23
N ILE A 304 0.95 -3.04 11.85
CA ILE A 304 0.80 -2.38 13.17
C ILE A 304 1.49 -3.20 14.27
N ARG A 305 1.32 -4.53 14.30
CA ARG A 305 2.00 -5.40 15.28
C ARG A 305 3.52 -5.38 15.13
N ALA A 306 4.04 -5.30 13.89
CA ALA A 306 5.46 -5.15 13.66
C ALA A 306 5.98 -3.82 14.22
N GLN A 307 5.23 -2.74 14.00
CA GLN A 307 5.56 -1.43 14.54
C GLN A 307 5.58 -1.44 16.08
N MET A 308 4.54 -1.99 16.71
CA MET A 308 4.46 -2.14 18.18
C MET A 308 5.63 -2.95 18.72
N LYS A 309 5.94 -4.10 18.11
CA LYS A 309 7.07 -4.96 18.51
C LYS A 309 8.41 -4.22 18.41
N ALA A 310 8.64 -3.45 17.35
CA ALA A 310 9.87 -2.68 17.20
C ALA A 310 10.02 -1.58 18.26
N GLU A 311 8.90 -1.10 18.83
CA GLU A 311 8.84 -0.10 19.89
C GLU A 311 8.76 -0.71 21.30
N GLY A 312 8.84 -2.03 21.45
CA GLY A 312 8.83 -2.73 22.76
C GLY A 312 7.45 -2.78 23.41
N GLN A 313 6.39 -2.74 22.62
CA GLN A 313 4.99 -2.80 23.07
C GLN A 313 4.39 -4.19 22.89
#